data_2908b4ef58858fb0d5d4fbc0cb00f3f3
#
_entry.id   2908b4ef58858fb0d5d4fbc0cb00f3f3
#
_cell.length_a   1.000
_cell.length_b   1.000
_cell.length_c   1.000
_cell.angle_alpha   90.00
_cell.angle_beta   90.00
_cell.angle_gamma   90.00
#
_symmetry.space_group_name_H-M   'P 1'
#
loop_
_entity.id
_entity.type
_entity.pdbx_description
1 polymer ?
#
loop_
_entity_poly.entity_id
_entity_poly.type
_entity_poly.pdbx_seq_one_letter_code
_entity_poly.pdbx_strand_id
1 'polypeptide(L)'
;GDVLELACGTGLWTERLLPHATALTALDAAPEVLALNQERIKDDRVRYIQHDIFSWTPDRRYDVVYFSFWLSHVPPERFPPFWDLVRRCLAPEGRAFFVDSLYEPTTTASNHTLLGRESTIQDRKLNDGRQFRIVKVYYEPEELALQLAALGWRATIDRTDSYFLYGSAQCS
;
A
#
# COMPACT_ATOMS: atom_id res chain seq x y z
N GLY A 1 14.00 9.87 -9.31
CA GLY A 1 14.72 8.97 -8.42
C GLY A 1 14.25 7.52 -8.54
N ASP A 2 14.81 6.65 -7.71
CA ASP A 2 14.45 5.23 -7.66
C ASP A 2 13.20 5.03 -6.81
N VAL A 3 12.21 4.33 -7.37
CA VAL A 3 10.91 4.10 -6.74
C VAL A 3 10.72 2.62 -6.42
N LEU A 4 10.24 2.31 -5.22
CA LEU A 4 9.72 1.00 -4.83
C LEU A 4 8.20 1.08 -4.71
N GLU A 5 7.49 0.24 -5.43
CA GLU A 5 6.05 0.05 -5.30
C GLU A 5 5.79 -1.27 -4.57
N LEU A 6 5.21 -1.19 -3.37
CA LEU A 6 4.81 -2.35 -2.57
C LEU A 6 3.35 -2.71 -2.88
N ALA A 7 3.06 -4.01 -3.00
CA ALA A 7 1.74 -4.52 -3.41
C ALA A 7 1.28 -3.90 -4.74
N CYS A 8 2.12 -3.97 -5.76
CA CYS A 8 1.93 -3.28 -7.04
C CYS A 8 0.71 -3.77 -7.85
N GLY A 9 0.18 -4.95 -7.53
CA GLY A 9 -0.98 -5.51 -8.20
C GLY A 9 -0.80 -5.58 -9.71
N THR A 10 -1.86 -5.29 -10.45
CA THR A 10 -1.90 -5.37 -11.92
C THR A 10 -1.31 -4.15 -12.66
N GLY A 11 -0.60 -3.26 -11.95
CA GLY A 11 0.20 -2.19 -12.56
C GLY A 11 -0.52 -0.88 -12.82
N LEU A 12 -1.69 -0.65 -12.24
CA LEU A 12 -2.42 0.62 -12.41
C LEU A 12 -1.60 1.82 -11.89
N TRP A 13 -0.93 1.64 -10.76
CA TRP A 13 -0.07 2.68 -10.20
C TRP A 13 1.35 2.60 -10.74
N THR A 14 1.87 1.42 -11.07
CA THR A 14 3.15 1.27 -11.78
C THR A 14 3.19 2.16 -13.02
N GLU A 15 2.12 2.13 -13.83
CA GLU A 15 1.96 2.97 -15.03
C GLU A 15 2.02 4.47 -14.73
N ARG A 16 1.44 4.89 -13.60
CA ARG A 16 1.39 6.29 -13.18
C ARG A 16 2.69 6.76 -12.53
N LEU A 17 3.40 5.89 -11.84
CA LEU A 17 4.66 6.20 -11.17
C LEU A 17 5.83 6.25 -12.15
N LEU A 18 5.83 5.40 -13.17
CA LEU A 18 6.94 5.22 -14.09
C LEU A 18 7.41 6.49 -14.81
N PRO A 19 6.55 7.43 -15.24
CA PRO A 19 6.99 8.70 -15.82
C PRO A 19 7.80 9.59 -14.86
N HIS A 20 7.67 9.37 -13.55
CA HIS A 20 8.34 10.14 -12.49
C HIS A 20 9.54 9.41 -11.90
N ALA A 21 9.80 8.17 -12.32
CA ALA A 21 10.86 7.32 -11.81
C ALA A 21 12.03 7.22 -12.79
N THR A 22 13.26 7.22 -12.26
CA THR A 22 14.47 6.83 -13.01
C THR A 22 14.47 5.31 -13.21
N ALA A 23 14.18 4.57 -12.14
CA ALA A 23 13.93 3.14 -12.14
C ALA A 23 12.81 2.83 -11.16
N LEU A 24 12.04 1.78 -11.42
CA LEU A 24 10.95 1.36 -10.56
C LEU A 24 11.11 -0.13 -10.20
N THR A 25 10.98 -0.45 -8.92
CA THR A 25 10.87 -1.84 -8.46
C THR A 25 9.42 -2.08 -8.03
N ALA A 26 8.76 -3.05 -8.66
CA ALA A 26 7.38 -3.44 -8.38
C ALA A 26 7.37 -4.79 -7.65
N LEU A 27 6.83 -4.81 -6.43
CA LEU A 27 6.79 -5.99 -5.59
C LEU A 27 5.34 -6.41 -5.31
N ASP A 28 5.05 -7.69 -5.50
CA ASP A 28 3.79 -8.32 -5.11
C ASP A 28 4.02 -9.81 -4.79
N ALA A 29 3.15 -10.40 -4.00
CA ALA A 29 3.24 -11.81 -3.65
C ALA A 29 2.63 -12.74 -4.73
N ALA A 30 1.64 -12.24 -5.49
CA ALA A 30 0.87 -13.02 -6.44
C ALA A 30 1.51 -12.98 -7.84
N PRO A 31 2.02 -14.11 -8.36
CA PRO A 31 2.67 -14.13 -9.66
C PRO A 31 1.73 -13.77 -10.82
N GLU A 32 0.44 -14.07 -10.68
CA GLU A 32 -0.57 -13.78 -11.71
C GLU A 32 -0.76 -12.27 -11.91
N VAL A 33 -0.77 -11.49 -10.83
CA VAL A 33 -0.90 -10.03 -10.94
C VAL A 33 0.38 -9.39 -11.45
N LEU A 34 1.55 -9.93 -11.08
CA LEU A 34 2.84 -9.49 -11.64
C LEU A 34 2.92 -9.73 -13.15
N ALA A 35 2.43 -10.88 -13.63
CA ALA A 35 2.37 -11.17 -15.07
C ALA A 35 1.48 -10.14 -15.82
N LEU A 36 0.32 -9.79 -15.24
CA LEU A 36 -0.55 -8.76 -15.79
C LEU A 36 0.09 -7.38 -15.77
N ASN A 37 0.84 -7.04 -14.71
CA ASN A 37 1.58 -5.80 -14.60
C ASN A 37 2.66 -5.72 -15.70
N GLN A 38 3.47 -6.77 -15.85
CA GLN A 38 4.49 -6.86 -16.90
C GLN A 38 3.89 -6.69 -18.31
N GLU A 39 2.76 -7.36 -18.58
CA GLU A 39 2.05 -7.26 -19.87
C GLU A 39 1.52 -5.84 -20.11
N ARG A 40 1.10 -5.15 -19.07
CA ARG A 40 0.62 -3.76 -19.15
C ARG A 40 1.74 -2.77 -19.42
N ILE A 41 2.85 -2.88 -18.70
CA ILE A 41 3.89 -1.84 -18.63
C ILE A 41 4.89 -1.96 -19.78
N LYS A 42 5.49 -3.13 -20.00
CA LYS A 42 6.48 -3.40 -21.07
C LYS A 42 7.61 -2.37 -21.14
N ASP A 43 8.18 -2.01 -19.99
CA ASP A 43 9.28 -1.04 -19.87
C ASP A 43 10.42 -1.64 -19.05
N ASP A 44 11.63 -1.65 -19.60
CA ASP A 44 12.83 -2.27 -19.01
C ASP A 44 13.32 -1.55 -17.73
N ARG A 45 12.80 -0.37 -17.44
CA ARG A 45 13.09 0.34 -16.19
C ARG A 45 12.37 -0.26 -15.00
N VAL A 46 11.43 -1.19 -15.21
CA VAL A 46 10.66 -1.84 -14.14
C VAL A 46 11.26 -3.19 -13.79
N ARG A 47 11.78 -3.32 -12.57
CA ARG A 47 12.21 -4.57 -11.97
C ARG A 47 11.06 -5.17 -11.18
N TYR A 48 10.68 -6.41 -11.48
CA TYR A 48 9.62 -7.12 -10.78
C TYR A 48 10.19 -8.07 -9.73
N ILE A 49 9.60 -8.07 -8.53
CA ILE A 49 9.94 -8.96 -7.42
C ILE A 49 8.67 -9.68 -6.96
N GLN A 50 8.68 -11.02 -7.07
CA GLN A 50 7.65 -11.84 -6.46
C GLN A 50 8.07 -12.20 -5.03
N HIS A 51 7.43 -11.60 -4.04
CA HIS A 51 7.72 -11.90 -2.63
C HIS A 51 6.57 -11.45 -1.71
N ASP A 52 6.38 -12.16 -0.59
CA ASP A 52 5.54 -11.67 0.50
C ASP A 52 6.25 -10.51 1.21
N ILE A 53 5.59 -9.36 1.27
CA ILE A 53 6.10 -8.13 1.87
C ILE A 53 6.58 -8.35 3.31
N PHE A 54 5.87 -9.16 4.08
CA PHE A 54 6.19 -9.37 5.50
C PHE A 54 7.41 -10.27 5.77
N SER A 55 7.89 -10.99 4.75
CA SER A 55 9.09 -11.82 4.83
C SER A 55 10.22 -11.33 3.94
N TRP A 56 9.95 -10.27 3.14
CA TRP A 56 10.94 -9.72 2.23
C TRP A 56 11.98 -8.86 2.94
N THR A 57 13.21 -8.93 2.46
CA THR A 57 14.31 -8.07 2.91
C THR A 57 14.81 -7.26 1.71
N PRO A 58 14.83 -5.89 1.81
CA PRO A 58 15.28 -5.06 0.71
C PRO A 58 16.77 -5.27 0.44
N ASP A 59 17.12 -5.38 -0.83
CA ASP A 59 18.49 -5.51 -1.33
C ASP A 59 19.13 -4.14 -1.64
N ARG A 60 18.35 -3.07 -1.63
CA ARG A 60 18.76 -1.69 -1.89
C ARG A 60 17.83 -0.69 -1.21
N ARG A 61 18.19 0.58 -1.29
CA ARG A 61 17.37 1.68 -0.82
C ARG A 61 16.80 2.48 -1.99
N TYR A 62 15.69 3.17 -1.72
CA TYR A 62 14.89 3.90 -2.71
C TYR A 62 14.64 5.33 -2.25
N ASP A 63 14.53 6.26 -3.20
CA ASP A 63 14.16 7.65 -2.92
C ASP A 63 12.68 7.75 -2.54
N VAL A 64 11.86 6.87 -3.12
CA VAL A 64 10.43 6.80 -2.85
C VAL A 64 10.02 5.36 -2.60
N VAL A 65 9.24 5.14 -1.53
CA VAL A 65 8.45 3.92 -1.30
C VAL A 65 6.99 4.27 -1.46
N TYR A 66 6.33 3.63 -2.39
CA TYR A 66 4.90 3.85 -2.68
C TYR A 66 4.08 2.59 -2.41
N PHE A 67 2.89 2.76 -1.86
CA PHE A 67 1.89 1.70 -1.75
C PHE A 67 0.48 2.27 -1.78
N SER A 68 -0.43 1.57 -2.44
CA SER A 68 -1.83 1.97 -2.54
C SER A 68 -2.74 0.81 -2.18
N PHE A 69 -3.82 1.10 -1.42
CA PHE A 69 -4.81 0.12 -0.98
C PHE A 69 -4.21 -1.11 -0.31
N TRP A 70 -3.07 -0.93 0.34
CA TRP A 70 -2.32 -1.97 1.04
C TRP A 70 -2.33 -1.79 2.55
N LEU A 71 -2.18 -0.56 3.05
CA LEU A 71 -2.07 -0.28 4.49
C LEU A 71 -3.27 -0.81 5.27
N SER A 72 -4.46 -0.68 4.71
CA SER A 72 -5.69 -1.23 5.27
C SER A 72 -5.72 -2.77 5.35
N HIS A 73 -4.84 -3.45 4.65
CA HIS A 73 -4.68 -4.91 4.69
C HIS A 73 -3.54 -5.37 5.59
N VAL A 74 -2.84 -4.44 6.23
CA VAL A 74 -1.82 -4.74 7.24
C VAL A 74 -2.50 -5.01 8.58
N PRO A 75 -2.37 -6.22 9.16
CA PRO A 75 -2.91 -6.51 10.49
C PRO A 75 -2.35 -5.53 11.53
N PRO A 76 -3.13 -5.12 12.54
CA PRO A 76 -2.68 -4.15 13.55
C PRO A 76 -1.36 -4.54 14.23
N GLU A 77 -1.18 -5.81 14.54
CA GLU A 77 0.05 -6.34 15.15
C GLU A 77 1.25 -6.31 14.20
N ARG A 78 1.02 -6.18 12.89
CA ARG A 78 2.05 -6.05 11.85
C ARG A 78 2.28 -4.60 11.40
N PHE A 79 1.52 -3.64 11.91
CA PHE A 79 1.69 -2.24 11.55
C PHE A 79 3.10 -1.70 11.90
N PRO A 80 3.63 -1.88 13.13
CA PRO A 80 4.99 -1.43 13.42
C PRO A 80 6.07 -2.15 12.59
N PRO A 81 6.08 -3.49 12.45
CA PRO A 81 7.04 -4.19 11.58
C PRO A 81 6.97 -3.75 10.11
N PHE A 82 5.79 -3.43 9.59
CA PHE A 82 5.63 -2.94 8.22
C PHE A 82 6.31 -1.58 8.05
N TRP A 83 6.10 -0.64 8.96
CA TRP A 83 6.74 0.67 8.90
C TRP A 83 8.26 0.61 9.15
N ASP A 84 8.74 -0.37 9.89
CA ASP A 84 10.18 -0.67 9.99
C ASP A 84 10.75 -1.20 8.67
N LEU A 85 9.99 -2.02 7.93
CA LEU A 85 10.37 -2.42 6.59
C LEU A 85 10.46 -1.20 5.65
N VAL A 86 9.43 -0.33 5.64
CA VAL A 86 9.43 0.90 4.83
C VAL A 86 10.66 1.75 5.14
N ARG A 87 11.02 1.91 6.42
CA ARG A 87 12.23 2.63 6.85
C ARG A 87 13.50 2.04 6.27
N ARG A 88 13.64 0.71 6.28
CA ARG A 88 14.80 0.02 5.71
C ARG A 88 14.89 0.15 4.19
N CYS A 89 13.76 0.33 3.51
CA CYS A 89 13.70 0.54 2.07
C CYS A 89 14.11 1.96 1.67
N LEU A 90 13.99 2.96 2.54
CA LEU A 90 14.22 4.35 2.20
C LEU A 90 15.70 4.74 2.22
N ALA A 91 16.12 5.52 1.24
CA ALA A 91 17.36 6.29 1.26
C ALA A 91 17.28 7.39 2.35
N PRO A 92 18.39 8.03 2.75
CA PRO A 92 18.42 9.00 3.86
C PRO A 92 17.38 10.12 3.76
N GLU A 93 17.15 10.69 2.59
CA GLU A 93 16.17 11.76 2.35
C GLU A 93 14.89 11.24 1.68
N GLY A 94 14.75 9.91 1.61
CA GLY A 94 13.63 9.25 0.94
C GLY A 94 12.31 9.44 1.68
N ARG A 95 11.21 9.24 0.96
CA ARG A 95 9.85 9.41 1.46
C ARG A 95 8.96 8.24 1.10
N ALA A 96 8.08 7.89 2.01
CA ALA A 96 6.95 7.04 1.70
C ALA A 96 5.77 7.88 1.22
N PHE A 97 5.05 7.39 0.20
CA PHE A 97 3.76 7.94 -0.23
C PHE A 97 2.74 6.81 -0.26
N PHE A 98 1.52 7.10 0.16
CA PHE A 98 0.47 6.09 0.21
C PHE A 98 -0.92 6.67 -0.03
N VAL A 99 -1.79 5.79 -0.52
CA VAL A 99 -3.23 6.05 -0.69
C VAL A 99 -3.98 4.84 -0.15
N ASP A 100 -5.07 5.07 0.59
CA ASP A 100 -5.96 3.97 1.02
C ASP A 100 -7.42 4.44 1.12
N SER A 101 -8.32 3.51 1.39
CA SER A 101 -9.75 3.77 1.48
C SER A 101 -10.12 4.37 2.85
N LEU A 102 -10.99 5.37 2.84
CA LEU A 102 -11.73 5.79 4.03
C LEU A 102 -12.89 4.82 4.30
N TYR A 103 -13.35 4.81 5.53
CA TYR A 103 -14.60 4.11 5.88
C TYR A 103 -15.78 4.94 5.37
N GLU A 104 -16.44 4.46 4.31
CA GLU A 104 -17.59 5.12 3.70
C GLU A 104 -18.70 4.09 3.41
N PRO A 105 -19.72 3.98 4.29
CA PRO A 105 -20.76 2.98 4.16
C PRO A 105 -21.57 3.08 2.87
N THR A 106 -21.70 4.29 2.30
CA THR A 106 -22.55 4.53 1.12
C THR A 106 -21.92 4.06 -0.19
N THR A 107 -20.61 3.79 -0.18
CA THR A 107 -19.83 3.40 -1.39
C THR A 107 -19.33 1.98 -1.37
N THR A 108 -19.66 1.25 -0.31
CA THR A 108 -19.31 -0.16 -0.20
C THR A 108 -19.92 -0.92 -1.36
N ALA A 109 -19.08 -1.61 -2.12
CA ALA A 109 -19.55 -2.47 -3.20
C ALA A 109 -20.62 -3.45 -2.68
N SER A 110 -21.66 -3.69 -3.47
CA SER A 110 -22.82 -4.52 -3.08
C SER A 110 -22.47 -5.95 -2.63
N ASN A 111 -21.25 -6.39 -2.92
CA ASN A 111 -20.70 -7.69 -2.54
C ASN A 111 -19.81 -7.66 -1.28
N HIS A 112 -19.73 -6.52 -0.59
CA HIS A 112 -19.00 -6.38 0.68
C HIS A 112 -19.97 -6.19 1.84
N THR A 113 -19.71 -6.89 2.94
CA THR A 113 -20.44 -6.67 4.20
C THR A 113 -19.51 -5.89 5.14
N LEU A 114 -19.88 -4.64 5.41
CA LEU A 114 -19.20 -3.84 6.42
C LEU A 114 -19.62 -4.32 7.81
N LEU A 115 -18.67 -4.78 8.61
CA LEU A 115 -18.89 -5.23 10.00
C LEU A 115 -18.81 -4.08 11.02
N GLY A 116 -18.75 -2.83 10.54
CA GLY A 116 -18.51 -1.64 11.36
C GLY A 116 -17.06 -1.16 11.27
N ARG A 117 -16.86 0.13 11.57
CA ARG A 117 -15.54 0.79 11.49
C ARG A 117 -14.49 0.15 12.41
N GLU A 118 -14.92 -0.33 13.57
CA GLU A 118 -14.05 -0.95 14.57
C GLU A 118 -13.60 -2.37 14.20
N SER A 119 -14.22 -2.96 13.18
CA SER A 119 -13.83 -4.29 12.74
C SER A 119 -12.54 -4.24 11.93
N THR A 120 -11.57 -5.04 12.30
CA THR A 120 -10.34 -5.25 11.52
C THR A 120 -10.48 -6.35 10.47
N ILE A 121 -11.68 -6.90 10.31
CA ILE A 121 -11.98 -8.01 9.41
C ILE A 121 -13.19 -7.64 8.56
N GLN A 122 -13.13 -8.00 7.28
CA GLN A 122 -14.25 -7.84 6.35
C GLN A 122 -14.46 -9.13 5.58
N ASP A 123 -15.75 -9.52 5.43
CA ASP A 123 -16.13 -10.61 4.55
C ASP A 123 -16.31 -10.07 3.12
N ARG A 124 -15.62 -10.67 2.16
CA ARG A 124 -15.66 -10.31 0.75
C ARG A 124 -16.17 -11.48 -0.08
N LYS A 125 -17.19 -11.22 -0.90
CA LYS A 125 -17.73 -12.20 -1.84
C LYS A 125 -17.23 -11.85 -3.25
N LEU A 126 -16.66 -12.82 -3.94
CA LEU A 126 -16.29 -12.68 -5.36
C LEU A 126 -17.49 -12.88 -6.27
N ASN A 127 -17.37 -12.43 -7.53
CA ASN A 127 -18.41 -12.59 -8.55
C ASN A 127 -18.75 -14.06 -8.85
N ASP A 128 -17.83 -14.99 -8.59
CA ASP A 128 -18.02 -16.44 -8.73
C ASP A 128 -18.66 -17.10 -7.49
N GLY A 129 -19.03 -16.30 -6.48
CA GLY A 129 -19.71 -16.73 -5.25
C GLY A 129 -18.77 -17.15 -4.11
N ARG A 130 -17.46 -17.27 -4.33
CA ARG A 130 -16.51 -17.58 -3.26
C ARG A 130 -16.47 -16.45 -2.24
N GLN A 131 -16.35 -16.82 -0.96
CA GLN A 131 -16.25 -15.87 0.15
C GLN A 131 -14.87 -15.96 0.78
N PHE A 132 -14.32 -14.79 1.11
CA PHE A 132 -13.04 -14.67 1.77
C PHE A 132 -13.16 -13.70 2.94
N ARG A 133 -12.47 -14.03 4.01
CA ARG A 133 -12.28 -13.14 5.15
C ARG A 133 -10.93 -12.46 5.00
N ILE A 134 -10.94 -11.14 4.93
CA ILE A 134 -9.74 -10.33 4.73
C ILE A 134 -9.56 -9.37 5.90
N VAL A 135 -8.30 -9.02 6.18
CA VAL A 135 -8.00 -7.90 7.06
C VAL A 135 -8.39 -6.62 6.33
N LYS A 136 -9.14 -5.75 7.00
CA LYS A 136 -9.47 -4.41 6.52
C LYS A 136 -9.55 -3.45 7.71
N VAL A 137 -8.55 -2.63 7.85
CA VAL A 137 -8.44 -1.58 8.87
C VAL A 137 -8.70 -0.23 8.21
N TYR A 138 -9.59 0.56 8.77
CA TYR A 138 -9.84 1.91 8.30
C TYR A 138 -9.16 2.92 9.24
N TYR A 139 -8.38 3.80 8.66
CA TYR A 139 -7.66 4.83 9.38
C TYR A 139 -8.32 6.20 9.18
N GLU A 140 -8.35 7.01 10.24
CA GLU A 140 -8.55 8.45 10.11
C GLU A 140 -7.19 9.14 9.99
N PRO A 141 -7.08 10.23 9.20
CA PRO A 141 -5.81 10.92 8.98
C PRO A 141 -5.07 11.29 10.25
N GLU A 142 -5.77 11.86 11.24
CA GLU A 142 -5.19 12.32 12.50
C GLU A 142 -4.70 11.16 13.36
N GLU A 143 -5.49 10.08 13.44
CA GLU A 143 -5.12 8.86 14.20
C GLU A 143 -3.90 8.17 13.58
N LEU A 144 -3.88 8.06 12.25
CA LEU A 144 -2.75 7.48 11.54
C LEU A 144 -1.48 8.32 11.71
N ALA A 145 -1.60 9.65 11.66
CA ALA A 145 -0.47 10.54 11.90
C ALA A 145 0.12 10.37 13.30
N LEU A 146 -0.72 10.22 14.33
CA LEU A 146 -0.27 9.97 15.70
C LEU A 146 0.41 8.59 15.84
N GLN A 147 -0.14 7.55 15.22
CA GLN A 147 0.49 6.22 15.22
C GLN A 147 1.87 6.25 14.55
N LEU A 148 2.01 6.96 13.43
CA LEU A 148 3.27 7.13 12.73
C LEU A 148 4.28 7.94 13.54
N ALA A 149 3.83 9.01 14.20
CA ALA A 149 4.68 9.81 15.08
C ALA A 149 5.25 8.97 16.24
N ALA A 150 4.45 8.07 16.82
CA ALA A 150 4.89 7.14 17.86
C ALA A 150 5.97 6.16 17.37
N LEU A 151 6.03 5.89 16.07
CA LEU A 151 7.07 5.07 15.42
C LEU A 151 8.26 5.89 14.90
N GLY A 152 8.32 7.21 15.19
CA GLY A 152 9.41 8.09 14.75
C GLY A 152 9.30 8.50 13.28
N TRP A 153 8.07 8.72 12.79
CA TRP A 153 7.81 9.25 11.47
C TRP A 153 7.19 10.64 11.56
N ARG A 154 7.58 11.52 10.68
CA ARG A 154 6.86 12.77 10.38
C ARG A 154 5.97 12.50 9.17
N ALA A 155 4.67 12.55 9.38
CA ALA A 155 3.69 12.29 8.33
C ALA A 155 2.77 13.49 8.12
N THR A 156 2.45 13.75 6.85
CA THR A 156 1.36 14.64 6.45
C THR A 156 0.33 13.77 5.77
N ILE A 157 -0.87 13.71 6.34
CA ILE A 157 -1.96 12.85 5.87
C ILE A 157 -3.19 13.70 5.68
N ASP A 158 -3.84 13.52 4.56
CA ASP A 158 -5.03 14.26 4.17
C ASP A 158 -6.07 13.28 3.58
N ARG A 159 -7.23 13.77 3.25
CA ARG A 159 -8.29 12.98 2.64
C ARG A 159 -8.92 13.70 1.47
N THR A 160 -9.46 12.94 0.54
CA THR A 160 -10.36 13.46 -0.49
C THR A 160 -11.74 13.71 0.10
N ASP A 161 -12.58 14.41 -0.62
CA ASP A 161 -13.95 14.75 -0.17
C ASP A 161 -14.79 13.54 0.20
N SER A 162 -14.45 12.32 -0.30
CA SER A 162 -15.35 11.17 -0.18
C SER A 162 -14.69 9.85 0.21
N TYR A 163 -13.61 9.41 -0.46
CA TYR A 163 -13.33 7.96 -0.47
C TYR A 163 -11.93 7.56 -0.01
N PHE A 164 -10.96 8.45 -0.08
CA PHE A 164 -9.56 8.08 0.09
C PHE A 164 -8.87 8.98 1.10
N LEU A 165 -8.02 8.38 1.89
CA LEU A 165 -6.92 9.07 2.54
C LEU A 165 -5.66 8.92 1.69
N TYR A 166 -4.79 9.91 1.77
CA TYR A 166 -3.47 9.87 1.15
C TYR A 166 -2.47 10.59 2.02
N GLY A 167 -1.22 10.21 1.93
CA GLY A 167 -0.22 10.87 2.75
C GLY A 167 1.21 10.63 2.29
N SER A 168 2.09 11.38 2.91
CA SER A 168 3.52 11.19 2.83
C SER A 168 4.12 11.09 4.22
N ALA A 169 5.17 10.27 4.35
CA ALA A 169 5.89 10.10 5.60
C ALA A 169 7.41 10.07 5.35
N GLN A 170 8.16 10.66 6.28
CA GLN A 170 9.61 10.68 6.28
C GLN A 170 10.10 10.31 7.68
N CYS A 171 11.25 9.64 7.76
CA CYS A 171 11.89 9.34 9.05
C CYS A 171 12.26 10.65 9.77
N SER A 172 11.98 10.68 11.08
CA SER A 172 12.36 11.81 11.94
C SER A 172 13.83 11.81 12.23
#